data_433f369aba9dcb6e261275c5924b7ac6
#
_entry.id   433f369aba9dcb6e261275c5924b7ac6
#
_cell.length_a   1.000
_cell.length_b   1.000
_cell.length_c   1.000
_cell.angle_alpha   90.00
_cell.angle_beta   90.00
_cell.angle_gamma   90.00
#
_symmetry.space_group_name_H-M   'P 1'
#
loop_
_entity.id
_entity.type
_entity.pdbx_description
1 polymer ?
#
loop_
_entity_poly.entity_id
_entity_poly.type
_entity_poly.pdbx_seq_one_letter_code
_entity_poly.pdbx_strand_id
1 'polypeptide(L)'
;MKIYDLKTMQLCEIEDNTVVALGTFDGCHLGHMSVIRSAYLKAKEQKLKSVVYTFNEIPKSRLNSEVKSILTLDEKIKFIRKSGIDYIAIDNFDDVKNLEGDEFISEILKSTLKAKCVSCGYNYRFGKNAKYTSEDLRQFFKNDGECVDICGKISVNNEDVSSTLIRNKIQNGEIEDILAYSKPYSIYAQVIEGKKLGRTIGVPTINQIIPGEKIVPQNGVYITECEIGEDVYPAITNVGLRPTVESTDKVNMETYIIGYSGNLYYSYIRVNFYKKIRDEIKFSSIDQLKDQIHKDIEASKAYFR
;
A
#
# COMPACT_ATOMS: atom_id res chain seq x y z
N MET A 1 -16.19 1.42 -10.81
CA MET A 1 -15.87 0.43 -9.77
C MET A 1 -16.74 0.68 -8.55
N LYS A 2 -17.45 -0.33 -8.08
CA LYS A 2 -18.24 -0.29 -6.84
C LYS A 2 -17.44 -0.95 -5.72
N ILE A 3 -17.66 -0.51 -4.48
CA ILE A 3 -17.01 -1.09 -3.29
C ILE A 3 -18.08 -1.86 -2.52
N TYR A 4 -17.76 -3.08 -2.13
CA TYR A 4 -18.57 -3.91 -1.24
C TYR A 4 -17.83 -4.11 0.07
N ASP A 5 -18.45 -3.69 1.16
CA ASP A 5 -18.05 -4.08 2.50
C ASP A 5 -18.95 -5.25 2.92
N LEU A 6 -18.38 -6.44 3.00
CA LEU A 6 -19.15 -7.65 3.29
C LEU A 6 -19.73 -7.66 4.71
N LYS A 7 -19.15 -6.89 5.63
CA LYS A 7 -19.65 -6.80 7.01
C LYS A 7 -20.95 -5.99 7.15
N THR A 8 -21.02 -4.89 6.40
CA THR A 8 -22.17 -3.97 6.52
C THR A 8 -23.34 -4.34 5.63
N MET A 9 -23.16 -5.27 4.69
CA MET A 9 -24.15 -5.66 3.65
C MET A 9 -24.83 -4.47 2.94
N GLN A 10 -24.28 -3.25 3.10
CA GLN A 10 -24.94 -2.01 2.66
C GLN A 10 -24.72 -1.63 1.21
N LEU A 11 -24.05 -2.45 0.42
CA LEU A 11 -23.79 -2.11 -0.98
C LEU A 11 -24.20 -3.28 -1.87
N CYS A 12 -25.21 -3.03 -2.69
CA CYS A 12 -25.67 -3.79 -3.85
C CYS A 12 -25.26 -5.27 -3.90
N GLU A 13 -26.22 -6.20 -3.98
CA GLU A 13 -25.96 -7.60 -4.34
C GLU A 13 -25.16 -7.65 -5.66
N ILE A 14 -24.18 -8.55 -5.73
CA ILE A 14 -23.56 -8.93 -6.99
C ILE A 14 -24.52 -9.87 -7.70
N GLU A 15 -25.22 -9.36 -8.70
CA GLU A 15 -26.19 -10.16 -9.47
C GLU A 15 -25.51 -10.99 -10.56
N ASP A 16 -24.44 -10.44 -11.14
CA ASP A 16 -23.70 -11.05 -12.25
C ASP A 16 -22.73 -12.12 -11.77
N ASN A 17 -22.46 -13.12 -12.60
CA ASN A 17 -21.33 -14.01 -12.42
C ASN A 17 -19.99 -13.25 -12.52
N THR A 18 -19.01 -13.66 -11.71
CA THR A 18 -17.76 -12.94 -11.56
C THR A 18 -16.51 -13.77 -11.79
N VAL A 19 -15.41 -13.05 -12.05
CA VAL A 19 -14.04 -13.54 -11.89
C VAL A 19 -13.40 -12.81 -10.71
N VAL A 20 -12.97 -13.56 -9.71
CA VAL A 20 -12.49 -13.00 -8.44
C VAL A 20 -10.97 -13.11 -8.32
N ALA A 21 -10.29 -11.96 -8.17
CA ALA A 21 -8.87 -11.91 -7.76
C ALA A 21 -8.78 -12.05 -6.25
N LEU A 22 -8.06 -13.05 -5.77
CA LEU A 22 -7.94 -13.37 -4.34
C LEU A 22 -6.57 -12.90 -3.79
N GLY A 23 -6.58 -12.09 -2.74
CA GLY A 23 -5.34 -11.68 -2.09
C GLY A 23 -5.48 -10.56 -1.08
N THR A 24 -4.46 -10.37 -0.27
CA THR A 24 -4.39 -9.22 0.66
C THR A 24 -4.04 -7.92 -0.04
N PHE A 25 -3.34 -8.01 -1.16
CA PHE A 25 -2.90 -6.93 -2.03
C PHE A 25 -2.16 -5.79 -1.31
N ASP A 26 -1.46 -6.12 -0.22
CA ASP A 26 -0.67 -5.14 0.50
C ASP A 26 0.62 -4.80 -0.25
N GLY A 27 0.76 -3.51 -0.58
CA GLY A 27 1.85 -2.99 -1.42
C GLY A 27 1.56 -3.03 -2.92
N CYS A 28 0.50 -3.70 -3.39
CA CYS A 28 0.09 -3.77 -4.80
C CYS A 28 1.27 -3.93 -5.79
N HIS A 29 2.25 -4.75 -5.42
CA HIS A 29 3.45 -5.01 -6.20
C HIS A 29 3.15 -5.81 -7.48
N LEU A 30 4.16 -5.99 -8.35
CA LEU A 30 4.02 -6.68 -9.65
C LEU A 30 3.31 -8.03 -9.54
N GLY A 31 3.62 -8.85 -8.51
CA GLY A 31 2.93 -10.13 -8.28
C GLY A 31 1.44 -9.96 -7.95
N HIS A 32 1.06 -8.95 -7.17
CA HIS A 32 -0.34 -8.62 -6.92
C HIS A 32 -1.04 -8.13 -8.19
N MET A 33 -0.35 -7.29 -8.96
CA MET A 33 -0.92 -6.75 -10.20
C MET A 33 -1.12 -7.83 -11.26
N SER A 34 -0.28 -8.88 -11.30
CA SER A 34 -0.49 -10.01 -12.22
C SER A 34 -1.80 -10.76 -11.91
N VAL A 35 -2.10 -10.99 -10.61
CA VAL A 35 -3.35 -11.63 -10.17
C VAL A 35 -4.57 -10.79 -10.52
N ILE A 36 -4.53 -9.48 -10.23
CA ILE A 36 -5.62 -8.54 -10.54
C ILE A 36 -5.84 -8.47 -12.05
N ARG A 37 -4.75 -8.37 -12.83
CA ARG A 37 -4.80 -8.32 -14.29
C ARG A 37 -5.36 -9.61 -14.90
N SER A 38 -4.94 -10.77 -14.37
CA SER A 38 -5.48 -12.07 -14.81
C SER A 38 -7.00 -12.10 -14.64
N ALA A 39 -7.51 -11.77 -13.44
CA ALA A 39 -8.95 -11.72 -13.19
C ALA A 39 -9.67 -10.75 -14.12
N TYR A 40 -9.12 -9.55 -14.34
CA TYR A 40 -9.68 -8.56 -15.25
C TYR A 40 -9.79 -9.09 -16.70
N LEU A 41 -8.70 -9.65 -17.22
CA LEU A 41 -8.65 -10.15 -18.59
C LEU A 41 -9.61 -11.35 -18.77
N LYS A 42 -9.65 -12.26 -17.80
CA LYS A 42 -10.55 -13.42 -17.82
C LYS A 42 -12.02 -12.98 -17.75
N ALA A 43 -12.35 -11.99 -16.94
CA ALA A 43 -13.69 -11.41 -16.88
C ALA A 43 -14.11 -10.81 -18.24
N LYS A 44 -13.21 -10.09 -18.91
CA LYS A 44 -13.47 -9.54 -20.26
C LYS A 44 -13.68 -10.63 -21.30
N GLU A 45 -12.83 -11.68 -21.31
CA GLU A 45 -12.92 -12.82 -22.22
C GLU A 45 -14.28 -13.52 -22.09
N GLN A 46 -14.72 -13.77 -20.85
CA GLN A 46 -15.96 -14.51 -20.57
C GLN A 46 -17.21 -13.61 -20.46
N LYS A 47 -17.08 -12.30 -20.65
CA LYS A 47 -18.16 -11.30 -20.46
C LYS A 47 -18.77 -11.35 -19.05
N LEU A 48 -17.92 -11.58 -18.05
CA LEU A 48 -18.25 -11.56 -16.62
C LEU A 48 -17.82 -10.24 -15.99
N LYS A 49 -18.19 -10.03 -14.73
CA LYS A 49 -17.68 -8.92 -13.92
C LYS A 49 -16.41 -9.31 -13.18
N SER A 50 -15.51 -8.38 -13.04
CA SER A 50 -14.26 -8.56 -12.32
C SER A 50 -14.36 -8.06 -10.88
N VAL A 51 -13.91 -8.87 -9.93
CA VAL A 51 -13.92 -8.56 -8.49
C VAL A 51 -12.51 -8.71 -7.93
N VAL A 52 -12.07 -7.78 -7.09
CA VAL A 52 -10.94 -8.00 -6.18
C VAL A 52 -11.51 -8.29 -4.80
N TYR A 53 -11.21 -9.46 -4.24
CA TYR A 53 -11.51 -9.80 -2.85
C TYR A 53 -10.28 -9.59 -1.98
N THR A 54 -10.42 -8.75 -0.96
CA THR A 54 -9.33 -8.38 -0.04
C THR A 54 -9.85 -8.10 1.37
N PHE A 55 -8.95 -7.80 2.30
CA PHE A 55 -9.29 -7.52 3.69
C PHE A 55 -9.09 -6.04 4.03
N ASN A 56 -9.87 -5.55 4.99
CA ASN A 56 -9.72 -4.23 5.58
C ASN A 56 -8.34 -4.06 6.24
N GLU A 57 -7.83 -5.12 6.88
CA GLU A 57 -6.51 -5.18 7.51
C GLU A 57 -5.69 -6.35 6.95
N ILE A 58 -4.39 -6.35 7.22
CA ILE A 58 -3.55 -7.48 6.81
C ILE A 58 -3.81 -8.65 7.79
N PRO A 59 -4.15 -9.86 7.32
CA PRO A 59 -4.35 -11.03 8.18
C PRO A 59 -3.16 -11.31 9.13
N LYS A 60 -1.93 -11.09 8.67
CA LYS A 60 -0.72 -11.26 9.49
C LYS A 60 -0.64 -10.27 10.64
N SER A 61 -1.17 -9.05 10.52
CA SER A 61 -1.18 -8.08 11.62
C SER A 61 -2.12 -8.49 12.75
N ARG A 62 -3.17 -9.26 12.44
CA ARG A 62 -4.06 -9.85 13.43
C ARG A 62 -3.43 -11.03 14.19
N LEU A 63 -2.51 -11.72 13.54
CA LEU A 63 -1.77 -12.86 14.13
C LEU A 63 -0.47 -12.39 14.83
N ASN A 64 0.12 -11.29 14.36
CA ASN A 64 1.33 -10.69 14.89
C ASN A 64 1.26 -9.16 14.73
N SER A 65 1.11 -8.44 15.84
CA SER A 65 0.97 -6.97 15.87
C SER A 65 2.18 -6.19 15.33
N GLU A 66 3.34 -6.84 15.16
CA GLU A 66 4.53 -6.21 14.59
C GLU A 66 4.45 -6.03 13.08
N VAL A 67 3.55 -6.75 12.39
CA VAL A 67 3.43 -6.66 10.93
C VAL A 67 2.61 -5.41 10.55
N LYS A 68 3.29 -4.39 10.03
CA LYS A 68 2.71 -3.14 9.56
C LYS A 68 2.36 -3.18 8.07
N SER A 69 1.36 -2.38 7.67
CA SER A 69 0.88 -2.27 6.29
C SER A 69 1.84 -1.46 5.41
N ILE A 70 2.00 -1.86 4.17
CA ILE A 70 2.64 -1.02 3.13
C ILE A 70 1.65 0.04 2.65
N LEU A 71 0.38 -0.34 2.48
CA LEU A 71 -0.71 0.55 2.08
C LEU A 71 -1.81 0.59 3.15
N THR A 72 -2.37 1.76 3.42
CA THR A 72 -3.65 1.85 4.13
C THR A 72 -4.77 1.29 3.26
N LEU A 73 -5.94 1.02 3.85
CA LEU A 73 -7.10 0.54 3.09
C LEU A 73 -7.49 1.52 1.96
N ASP A 74 -7.53 2.81 2.26
CA ASP A 74 -7.86 3.85 1.28
C ASP A 74 -6.85 3.92 0.13
N GLU A 75 -5.57 3.78 0.43
CA GLU A 75 -4.51 3.73 -0.58
C GLU A 75 -4.65 2.48 -1.46
N LYS A 76 -4.92 1.33 -0.86
CA LYS A 76 -5.17 0.07 -1.57
C LYS A 76 -6.37 0.20 -2.51
N ILE A 77 -7.49 0.71 -2.03
CA ILE A 77 -8.70 0.95 -2.83
C ILE A 77 -8.40 1.88 -4.01
N LYS A 78 -7.74 3.02 -3.76
CA LYS A 78 -7.35 3.96 -4.82
C LYS A 78 -6.45 3.32 -5.87
N PHE A 79 -5.53 2.45 -5.44
CA PHE A 79 -4.63 1.74 -6.33
C PHE A 79 -5.38 0.73 -7.21
N ILE A 80 -6.21 -0.13 -6.60
CA ILE A 80 -6.99 -1.15 -7.31
C ILE A 80 -7.99 -0.49 -8.27
N ARG A 81 -8.57 0.66 -7.92
CA ARG A 81 -9.49 1.40 -8.79
C ARG A 81 -8.89 1.72 -10.16
N LYS A 82 -7.58 1.99 -10.21
CA LYS A 82 -6.87 2.32 -11.47
C LYS A 82 -6.66 1.08 -12.37
N SER A 83 -6.90 -0.14 -11.89
CA SER A 83 -6.75 -1.37 -12.68
C SER A 83 -7.94 -1.72 -13.57
N GLY A 84 -9.03 -0.95 -13.50
CA GLY A 84 -10.22 -1.16 -14.33
C GLY A 84 -11.17 -2.25 -13.82
N ILE A 85 -10.93 -2.81 -12.65
CA ILE A 85 -11.79 -3.80 -11.98
C ILE A 85 -13.20 -3.21 -11.73
N ASP A 86 -14.24 -4.02 -11.89
CA ASP A 86 -15.64 -3.59 -11.71
C ASP A 86 -15.98 -3.42 -10.23
N TYR A 87 -15.53 -4.34 -9.35
CA TYR A 87 -15.86 -4.35 -7.93
C TYR A 87 -14.65 -4.63 -7.04
N ILE A 88 -14.63 -4.04 -5.84
CA ILE A 88 -13.77 -4.46 -4.74
C ILE A 88 -14.66 -4.97 -3.62
N ALA A 89 -14.48 -6.22 -3.21
CA ALA A 89 -15.10 -6.83 -2.05
C ALA A 89 -14.10 -6.80 -0.88
N ILE A 90 -14.46 -6.09 0.18
CA ILE A 90 -13.63 -5.92 1.36
C ILE A 90 -14.25 -6.72 2.50
N ASP A 91 -13.48 -7.63 3.07
CA ASP A 91 -13.91 -8.47 4.18
C ASP A 91 -13.11 -8.16 5.46
N ASN A 92 -13.66 -8.54 6.58
CA ASN A 92 -12.94 -8.53 7.85
C ASN A 92 -12.35 -9.92 8.07
N PHE A 93 -11.04 -10.00 8.23
CA PHE A 93 -10.37 -11.28 8.43
C PHE A 93 -10.93 -12.08 9.62
N ASP A 94 -11.36 -11.40 10.69
CA ASP A 94 -11.91 -12.07 11.87
C ASP A 94 -13.22 -12.82 11.58
N ASP A 95 -13.98 -12.41 10.59
CA ASP A 95 -15.25 -13.03 10.23
C ASP A 95 -15.06 -14.32 9.42
N VAL A 96 -13.94 -14.45 8.69
CA VAL A 96 -13.68 -15.58 7.79
C VAL A 96 -12.54 -16.50 8.23
N LYS A 97 -11.71 -16.10 9.22
CA LYS A 97 -10.51 -16.86 9.63
C LYS A 97 -10.77 -18.27 10.14
N ASN A 98 -11.99 -18.54 10.60
CA ASN A 98 -12.39 -19.85 11.15
C ASN A 98 -13.14 -20.72 10.15
N LEU A 99 -13.48 -20.20 8.96
CA LEU A 99 -14.15 -20.98 7.92
C LEU A 99 -13.24 -22.09 7.40
N GLU A 100 -13.75 -23.30 7.25
CA GLU A 100 -13.06 -24.35 6.51
C GLU A 100 -13.00 -23.98 5.02
N GLY A 101 -12.17 -24.67 4.23
CA GLY A 101 -11.97 -24.29 2.83
C GLY A 101 -13.22 -24.38 1.97
N ASP A 102 -14.04 -25.39 2.18
CA ASP A 102 -15.33 -25.60 1.50
C ASP A 102 -16.37 -24.57 1.89
N GLU A 103 -16.42 -24.17 3.17
CA GLU A 103 -17.30 -23.09 3.66
C GLU A 103 -16.90 -21.76 3.02
N PHE A 104 -15.61 -21.40 3.03
CA PHE A 104 -15.13 -20.17 2.37
C PHE A 104 -15.51 -20.14 0.88
N ILE A 105 -15.37 -21.25 0.18
CA ILE A 105 -15.69 -21.33 -1.24
C ILE A 105 -17.20 -21.27 -1.49
N SER A 106 -17.99 -22.02 -0.72
CA SER A 106 -19.45 -22.08 -0.93
C SER A 106 -20.14 -20.77 -0.54
N GLU A 107 -19.80 -20.20 0.62
CA GLU A 107 -20.49 -19.05 1.16
C GLU A 107 -19.94 -17.72 0.59
N ILE A 108 -18.61 -17.56 0.59
CA ILE A 108 -17.99 -16.28 0.17
C ILE A 108 -17.86 -16.26 -1.36
N LEU A 109 -17.14 -17.22 -1.95
CA LEU A 109 -16.82 -17.13 -3.37
C LEU A 109 -18.04 -17.42 -4.26
N LYS A 110 -18.75 -18.52 -4.01
CA LYS A 110 -19.86 -18.94 -4.90
C LYS A 110 -21.17 -18.26 -4.56
N SER A 111 -21.56 -18.20 -3.29
CA SER A 111 -22.84 -17.60 -2.88
C SER A 111 -22.81 -16.09 -2.94
N THR A 112 -21.87 -15.45 -2.22
CA THR A 112 -21.81 -13.98 -2.07
C THR A 112 -21.24 -13.32 -3.33
N LEU A 113 -20.07 -13.76 -3.81
CA LEU A 113 -19.37 -13.12 -4.92
C LEU A 113 -19.76 -13.68 -6.30
N LYS A 114 -20.61 -14.72 -6.39
CA LYS A 114 -21.03 -15.36 -7.64
C LYS A 114 -19.85 -15.78 -8.53
N ALA A 115 -18.74 -16.22 -7.90
CA ALA A 115 -17.51 -16.55 -8.60
C ALA A 115 -17.70 -17.76 -9.54
N LYS A 116 -17.47 -17.55 -10.83
CA LYS A 116 -17.29 -18.60 -11.84
C LYS A 116 -15.83 -18.95 -12.00
N CYS A 117 -14.96 -17.95 -11.93
CA CYS A 117 -13.53 -18.13 -12.01
C CYS A 117 -12.83 -17.38 -10.86
N VAL A 118 -11.67 -17.87 -10.48
CA VAL A 118 -10.80 -17.21 -9.51
C VAL A 118 -9.39 -17.08 -10.04
N SER A 119 -8.71 -15.99 -9.70
CA SER A 119 -7.27 -15.79 -9.93
C SER A 119 -6.57 -15.57 -8.59
N CYS A 120 -5.47 -16.25 -8.36
CA CYS A 120 -4.69 -16.10 -7.13
C CYS A 120 -3.19 -16.28 -7.39
N GLY A 121 -2.36 -15.90 -6.42
CA GLY A 121 -0.92 -16.19 -6.49
C GLY A 121 -0.61 -17.65 -6.18
N TYR A 122 0.52 -18.15 -6.67
CA TYR A 122 0.99 -19.52 -6.43
C TYR A 122 1.10 -19.89 -4.94
N ASN A 123 1.33 -18.91 -4.08
CA ASN A 123 1.47 -19.07 -2.64
C ASN A 123 0.21 -18.70 -1.86
N TYR A 124 -0.93 -18.55 -2.54
CA TYR A 124 -2.20 -18.21 -1.89
C TYR A 124 -2.63 -19.33 -0.95
N ARG A 125 -3.08 -18.91 0.23
CA ARG A 125 -3.61 -19.80 1.24
C ARG A 125 -4.92 -19.26 1.79
N PHE A 126 -5.84 -20.17 2.12
CA PHE A 126 -7.16 -19.83 2.64
C PHE A 126 -7.69 -20.85 3.64
N GLY A 127 -8.87 -20.54 4.18
CA GLY A 127 -9.52 -21.39 5.17
C GLY A 127 -8.81 -21.35 6.54
N LYS A 128 -9.38 -22.04 7.49
CA LYS A 128 -8.92 -22.09 8.87
C LYS A 128 -7.44 -22.48 8.97
N ASN A 129 -6.67 -21.67 9.70
CA ASN A 129 -5.22 -21.82 9.88
C ASN A 129 -4.42 -21.83 8.55
N ALA A 130 -4.96 -21.22 7.50
CA ALA A 130 -4.33 -21.19 6.16
C ALA A 130 -3.98 -22.61 5.63
N LYS A 131 -4.82 -23.58 5.92
CA LYS A 131 -4.60 -25.00 5.62
C LYS A 131 -4.65 -25.29 4.13
N TYR A 132 -5.54 -24.61 3.40
CA TYR A 132 -5.78 -24.85 1.98
C TYR A 132 -4.88 -23.97 1.10
N THR A 133 -4.51 -24.50 -0.07
CA THR A 133 -3.58 -23.89 -1.03
C THR A 133 -4.29 -23.43 -2.30
N SER A 134 -3.58 -22.73 -3.16
CA SER A 134 -4.07 -22.38 -4.50
C SER A 134 -4.44 -23.60 -5.35
N GLU A 135 -3.76 -24.73 -5.19
CA GLU A 135 -4.11 -25.96 -5.91
C GLU A 135 -5.41 -26.58 -5.41
N ASP A 136 -5.72 -26.46 -4.12
CA ASP A 136 -6.98 -26.94 -3.58
C ASP A 136 -8.19 -26.23 -4.21
N LEU A 137 -8.04 -24.94 -4.60
CA LEU A 137 -9.11 -24.21 -5.32
C LEU A 137 -9.56 -24.95 -6.58
N ARG A 138 -8.64 -25.58 -7.32
CA ARG A 138 -8.97 -26.36 -8.54
C ARG A 138 -9.87 -27.54 -8.27
N GLN A 139 -9.88 -28.05 -7.04
CA GLN A 139 -10.76 -29.16 -6.68
C GLN A 139 -12.22 -28.72 -6.50
N PHE A 140 -12.44 -27.45 -6.17
CA PHE A 140 -13.75 -26.87 -5.92
C PHE A 140 -14.37 -26.19 -7.15
N PHE A 141 -13.53 -25.80 -8.12
CA PHE A 141 -13.94 -25.15 -9.37
C PHE A 141 -13.75 -26.14 -10.54
N LYS A 142 -14.66 -27.11 -10.64
CA LYS A 142 -14.57 -28.23 -11.62
C LYS A 142 -15.71 -28.28 -12.61
N ASN A 143 -16.78 -27.49 -12.41
CA ASN A 143 -17.95 -27.53 -13.29
C ASN A 143 -17.65 -26.77 -14.60
N ASP A 144 -18.44 -27.03 -15.63
CA ASP A 144 -18.34 -26.34 -16.91
C ASP A 144 -18.43 -24.82 -16.73
N GLY A 145 -17.48 -24.14 -17.33
CA GLY A 145 -17.33 -22.67 -17.22
C GLY A 145 -16.70 -22.17 -15.94
N GLU A 146 -16.34 -23.04 -14.99
CA GLU A 146 -15.53 -22.67 -13.83
C GLU A 146 -14.03 -22.76 -14.15
N CYS A 147 -13.24 -21.87 -13.56
CA CYS A 147 -11.79 -21.88 -13.78
C CYS A 147 -10.98 -21.32 -12.60
N VAL A 148 -9.74 -21.78 -12.48
CA VAL A 148 -8.76 -21.26 -11.53
C VAL A 148 -7.49 -20.89 -12.27
N ASP A 149 -7.10 -19.62 -12.19
CA ASP A 149 -5.84 -19.14 -12.72
C ASP A 149 -4.87 -18.88 -11.57
N ILE A 150 -3.79 -19.65 -11.53
CA ILE A 150 -2.74 -19.53 -10.52
C ILE A 150 -1.56 -18.79 -11.12
N CYS A 151 -1.43 -17.52 -10.76
CA CYS A 151 -0.34 -16.69 -11.23
C CYS A 151 0.99 -17.14 -10.61
N GLY A 152 1.98 -17.31 -11.46
CA GLY A 152 3.31 -17.73 -11.07
C GLY A 152 4.06 -16.64 -10.27
N LYS A 153 5.19 -17.06 -9.71
CA LYS A 153 6.14 -16.19 -9.03
C LYS A 153 6.72 -15.15 -10.00
N ILE A 154 6.84 -13.92 -9.54
CA ILE A 154 7.53 -12.85 -10.28
C ILE A 154 8.83 -12.54 -9.57
N SER A 155 9.94 -12.54 -10.32
CA SER A 155 11.25 -12.14 -9.83
C SER A 155 11.79 -10.99 -10.67
N VAL A 156 12.44 -10.04 -10.03
CA VAL A 156 13.12 -8.89 -10.64
C VAL A 156 14.51 -8.82 -10.03
N ASN A 157 15.55 -8.67 -10.84
CA ASN A 157 16.94 -8.63 -10.39
C ASN A 157 17.34 -9.81 -9.48
N ASN A 158 16.84 -11.01 -9.77
CA ASN A 158 17.02 -12.25 -8.98
C ASN A 158 16.38 -12.22 -7.57
N GLU A 159 15.54 -11.25 -7.26
CA GLU A 159 14.78 -11.19 -6.02
C GLU A 159 13.29 -11.50 -6.27
N ASP A 160 12.70 -12.29 -5.40
CA ASP A 160 11.28 -12.67 -5.49
C ASP A 160 10.39 -11.55 -4.97
N VAL A 161 9.61 -10.98 -5.86
CA VAL A 161 8.73 -9.85 -5.52
C VAL A 161 7.65 -10.29 -4.54
N SER A 162 7.67 -9.71 -3.35
CA SER A 162 6.71 -9.99 -2.27
C SER A 162 6.51 -8.81 -1.34
N SER A 163 5.39 -8.76 -0.62
CA SER A 163 5.17 -7.73 0.41
C SER A 163 6.23 -7.79 1.53
N THR A 164 6.78 -8.96 1.81
CA THR A 164 7.85 -9.11 2.81
C THR A 164 9.14 -8.45 2.32
N LEU A 165 9.54 -8.67 1.07
CA LEU A 165 10.70 -8.00 0.47
C LEU A 165 10.54 -6.48 0.53
N ILE A 166 9.38 -5.96 0.11
CA ILE A 166 9.12 -4.51 0.11
C ILE A 166 9.18 -3.94 1.53
N ARG A 167 8.60 -4.62 2.55
CA ARG A 167 8.69 -4.17 3.94
C ARG A 167 10.14 -4.08 4.42
N ASN A 168 10.94 -5.10 4.14
CA ASN A 168 12.36 -5.12 4.53
C ASN A 168 13.11 -3.95 3.88
N LYS A 169 12.88 -3.70 2.58
CA LYS A 169 13.51 -2.57 1.88
C LYS A 169 13.09 -1.21 2.46
N ILE A 170 11.81 -1.03 2.82
CA ILE A 170 11.34 0.19 3.49
C ILE A 170 12.06 0.38 4.85
N GLN A 171 12.12 -0.67 5.67
CA GLN A 171 12.72 -0.63 7.00
C GLN A 171 14.23 -0.40 6.96
N ASN A 172 14.90 -0.86 5.91
CA ASN A 172 16.33 -0.67 5.69
C ASN A 172 16.67 0.66 5.00
N GLY A 173 15.66 1.43 4.54
CA GLY A 173 15.88 2.66 3.78
C GLY A 173 16.26 2.45 2.32
N GLU A 174 16.15 1.22 1.80
CA GLU A 174 16.41 0.82 0.41
C GLU A 174 15.23 1.17 -0.51
N ILE A 175 14.74 2.44 -0.40
CA ILE A 175 13.51 2.89 -1.05
C ILE A 175 13.63 2.89 -2.57
N GLU A 176 14.80 3.23 -3.10
CA GLU A 176 15.07 3.29 -4.54
C GLU A 176 14.82 1.94 -5.23
N ASP A 177 15.15 0.85 -4.55
CA ASP A 177 14.97 -0.50 -5.08
C ASP A 177 13.50 -0.87 -5.27
N ILE A 178 12.60 -0.29 -4.45
CA ILE A 178 11.16 -0.58 -4.49
C ILE A 178 10.54 -0.22 -5.84
N LEU A 179 11.10 0.78 -6.53
CA LEU A 179 10.61 1.22 -7.84
C LEU A 179 10.67 0.12 -8.91
N ALA A 180 11.53 -0.87 -8.74
CA ALA A 180 11.60 -2.03 -9.62
C ALA A 180 10.45 -3.04 -9.38
N TYR A 181 9.83 -3.02 -8.20
CA TYR A 181 8.82 -4.02 -7.78
C TYR A 181 7.40 -3.48 -7.72
N SER A 182 7.27 -2.16 -7.49
CA SER A 182 5.98 -1.48 -7.34
C SER A 182 6.09 0.02 -7.64
N LYS A 183 5.01 0.75 -7.40
CA LYS A 183 5.05 2.22 -7.35
C LYS A 183 5.88 2.68 -6.15
N PRO A 184 6.29 3.97 -6.13
CA PRO A 184 6.96 4.55 -4.98
C PRO A 184 6.20 4.26 -3.69
N TYR A 185 6.92 3.94 -2.63
CA TYR A 185 6.34 3.91 -1.30
C TYR A 185 5.80 5.31 -0.96
N SER A 186 4.61 5.40 -0.39
CA SER A 186 4.00 6.69 -0.10
C SER A 186 3.33 6.72 1.27
N ILE A 187 3.24 7.92 1.83
CA ILE A 187 2.49 8.21 3.06
C ILE A 187 1.46 9.29 2.75
N TYR A 188 0.20 9.01 3.03
CA TYR A 188 -0.91 9.96 2.93
C TYR A 188 -1.41 10.28 4.33
N ALA A 189 -1.13 11.51 4.81
CA ALA A 189 -1.46 11.92 6.15
C ALA A 189 -1.83 13.41 6.22
N GLN A 190 -2.49 13.80 7.31
CA GLN A 190 -2.86 15.19 7.54
C GLN A 190 -1.64 16.01 7.95
N VAL A 191 -1.53 17.22 7.39
CA VAL A 191 -0.53 18.19 7.81
C VAL A 191 -0.94 18.79 9.15
N ILE A 192 -0.03 18.67 10.12
CA ILE A 192 -0.21 19.18 11.49
C ILE A 192 0.72 20.36 11.79
N GLU A 193 0.45 21.07 12.87
CA GLU A 193 1.37 22.09 13.34
C GLU A 193 2.66 21.49 13.91
N GLY A 194 3.80 22.03 13.46
CA GLY A 194 5.13 21.70 13.95
C GLY A 194 5.77 22.84 14.76
N LYS A 195 7.04 22.66 15.13
CA LYS A 195 7.83 23.66 15.89
C LYS A 195 8.17 24.93 15.09
N LYS A 196 7.85 24.99 13.80
CA LYS A 196 8.05 26.13 12.87
C LYS A 196 9.53 26.61 12.74
N LEU A 197 10.49 25.77 13.16
CA LEU A 197 11.94 26.09 13.08
C LEU A 197 12.39 26.33 11.63
N GLY A 198 11.90 25.56 10.68
CA GLY A 198 12.23 25.73 9.26
C GLY A 198 11.91 27.13 8.71
N ARG A 199 10.85 27.79 9.22
CA ARG A 199 10.50 29.16 8.81
C ARG A 199 11.57 30.18 9.19
N THR A 200 12.23 30.01 10.34
CA THR A 200 13.27 30.96 10.82
C THR A 200 14.54 30.89 9.99
N ILE A 201 14.75 29.78 9.28
CA ILE A 201 15.91 29.55 8.42
C ILE A 201 15.58 29.65 6.92
N GLY A 202 14.34 30.04 6.55
CA GLY A 202 13.92 30.20 5.16
C GLY A 202 13.53 28.91 4.45
N VAL A 203 13.38 27.78 5.17
CA VAL A 203 13.01 26.45 4.64
C VAL A 203 11.75 25.96 5.37
N PRO A 204 10.55 26.52 5.07
CA PRO A 204 9.31 26.10 5.74
C PRO A 204 8.96 24.65 5.40
N THR A 205 8.71 23.85 6.43
CA THR A 205 8.32 22.43 6.29
C THR A 205 6.87 22.21 6.70
N ILE A 206 6.21 21.26 6.06
CA ILE A 206 5.00 20.64 6.58
C ILE A 206 5.39 19.50 7.53
N ASN A 207 4.55 19.25 8.53
CA ASN A 207 4.73 18.17 9.48
C ASN A 207 3.57 17.20 9.36
N GLN A 208 3.87 15.89 9.34
CA GLN A 208 2.88 14.83 9.28
C GLN A 208 3.29 13.69 10.22
N ILE A 209 2.32 13.03 10.85
CA ILE A 209 2.56 11.82 11.63
C ILE A 209 2.24 10.62 10.76
N ILE A 210 3.13 9.64 10.73
CA ILE A 210 2.91 8.38 10.00
C ILE A 210 1.78 7.61 10.69
N PRO A 211 0.74 7.17 9.96
CA PRO A 211 -0.34 6.35 10.53
C PRO A 211 0.21 5.10 11.22
N GLY A 212 -0.34 4.78 12.39
CA GLY A 212 0.20 3.71 13.25
C GLY A 212 0.17 2.31 12.61
N GLU A 213 -0.73 2.07 11.67
CA GLU A 213 -0.83 0.82 10.90
C GLU A 213 0.20 0.72 9.77
N LYS A 214 0.80 1.83 9.33
CA LYS A 214 1.79 1.83 8.23
C LYS A 214 3.18 1.45 8.69
N ILE A 215 3.90 0.79 7.79
CA ILE A 215 5.32 0.54 7.97
C ILE A 215 6.09 1.86 7.91
N VAL A 216 7.06 2.01 8.80
CA VAL A 216 7.86 3.23 8.91
C VAL A 216 9.16 3.03 8.15
N PRO A 217 9.56 3.97 7.26
CA PRO A 217 10.89 3.96 6.68
C PRO A 217 11.98 4.14 7.73
N GLN A 218 13.18 3.66 7.44
CA GLN A 218 14.35 3.96 8.29
C GLN A 218 14.49 5.48 8.50
N ASN A 219 14.89 5.90 9.69
CA ASN A 219 15.17 7.32 9.95
C ASN A 219 16.21 7.87 8.97
N GLY A 220 16.02 9.13 8.56
CA GLY A 220 16.91 9.79 7.61
C GLY A 220 16.21 10.77 6.70
N VAL A 221 16.96 11.31 5.75
CA VAL A 221 16.47 12.29 4.76
C VAL A 221 16.32 11.63 3.40
N TYR A 222 15.19 11.91 2.76
CA TYR A 222 14.75 11.28 1.52
C TYR A 222 14.45 12.31 0.43
N ILE A 223 14.76 11.95 -0.81
CA ILE A 223 14.17 12.58 -2.00
C ILE A 223 12.73 12.09 -2.09
N THR A 224 11.80 13.03 -2.18
CA THR A 224 10.36 12.77 -2.20
C THR A 224 9.65 13.67 -3.20
N GLU A 225 8.39 13.36 -3.48
CA GLU A 225 7.43 14.24 -4.16
C GLU A 225 6.18 14.40 -3.30
N CYS A 226 5.58 15.60 -3.36
CA CYS A 226 4.29 15.88 -2.72
C CYS A 226 3.20 16.06 -3.78
N GLU A 227 2.09 15.31 -3.65
CA GLU A 227 0.89 15.50 -4.45
C GLU A 227 -0.02 16.54 -3.77
N ILE A 228 -0.25 17.69 -4.43
CA ILE A 228 -1.08 18.80 -3.93
C ILE A 228 -2.13 19.11 -4.99
N GLY A 229 -3.37 18.69 -4.79
CA GLY A 229 -4.39 18.74 -5.83
C GLY A 229 -4.04 17.84 -7.02
N GLU A 230 -3.89 18.44 -8.20
CA GLU A 230 -3.46 17.75 -9.42
C GLU A 230 -1.95 17.90 -9.70
N ASP A 231 -1.28 18.77 -8.96
CA ASP A 231 0.14 19.08 -9.13
C ASP A 231 1.03 18.18 -8.29
N VAL A 232 2.26 17.95 -8.78
CA VAL A 232 3.30 17.19 -8.10
C VAL A 232 4.54 18.07 -7.96
N TYR A 233 5.05 18.17 -6.73
CA TYR A 233 6.20 19.03 -6.41
C TYR A 233 7.36 18.18 -5.88
N PRO A 234 8.60 18.37 -6.38
CA PRO A 234 9.78 17.82 -5.75
C PRO A 234 9.88 18.26 -4.28
N ALA A 235 10.39 17.38 -3.44
CA ALA A 235 10.50 17.66 -2.02
C ALA A 235 11.69 16.93 -1.40
N ILE A 236 12.07 17.32 -0.19
CA ILE A 236 12.92 16.55 0.71
C ILE A 236 12.16 16.28 2.01
N THR A 237 12.23 15.06 2.51
CA THR A 237 11.53 14.64 3.71
C THR A 237 12.51 14.06 4.72
N ASN A 238 12.52 14.60 5.93
CA ASN A 238 13.16 13.99 7.09
C ASN A 238 12.14 13.07 7.79
N VAL A 239 12.51 11.81 8.01
CA VAL A 239 11.77 10.84 8.83
C VAL A 239 12.54 10.64 10.11
N GLY A 240 11.92 10.90 11.26
CA GLY A 240 12.59 10.79 12.55
C GLY A 240 11.63 10.68 13.72
N LEU A 241 12.15 10.32 14.88
CA LEU A 241 11.38 10.29 16.12
C LEU A 241 11.15 11.73 16.61
N ARG A 242 9.91 12.08 16.92
CA ARG A 242 9.61 13.34 17.59
C ARG A 242 9.83 13.14 19.10
N PRO A 243 10.81 13.83 19.73
CA PRO A 243 10.92 13.82 21.18
C PRO A 243 9.69 14.55 21.74
N THR A 244 8.71 13.83 22.23
CA THR A 244 7.57 14.37 22.97
C THR A 244 7.72 14.03 24.45
N VAL A 245 7.32 14.95 25.31
CA VAL A 245 7.32 14.79 26.78
C VAL A 245 6.30 13.72 27.23
N GLU A 246 5.35 13.40 26.35
CA GLU A 246 4.38 12.30 26.55
C GLU A 246 4.81 11.11 25.71
N SER A 247 4.93 9.97 26.34
CA SER A 247 5.47 8.67 25.88
C SER A 247 4.66 8.00 24.77
N THR A 248 4.61 8.60 23.60
CA THR A 248 4.15 7.90 22.40
C THR A 248 5.20 8.07 21.32
N ASP A 249 5.84 6.96 20.92
CA ASP A 249 6.86 6.86 19.86
C ASP A 249 6.25 7.14 18.46
N LYS A 250 5.65 8.32 18.30
CA LYS A 250 5.08 8.72 17.00
C LYS A 250 6.20 9.17 16.09
N VAL A 251 6.37 8.46 14.98
CA VAL A 251 7.32 8.88 13.94
C VAL A 251 6.73 10.06 13.17
N ASN A 252 7.51 11.13 13.11
CA ASN A 252 7.18 12.36 12.42
C ASN A 252 7.90 12.44 11.07
N MET A 253 7.23 13.06 10.11
CA MET A 253 7.83 13.47 8.83
C MET A 253 7.82 14.99 8.76
N GLU A 254 8.97 15.57 8.44
CA GLU A 254 9.13 16.99 8.14
C GLU A 254 9.52 17.13 6.66
N THR A 255 8.63 17.69 5.86
CA THR A 255 8.82 17.79 4.41
C THR A 255 8.92 19.23 3.96
N TYR A 256 10.01 19.59 3.29
CA TYR A 256 10.16 20.82 2.53
C TYR A 256 9.77 20.61 1.08
N ILE A 257 8.77 21.36 0.62
CA ILE A 257 8.23 21.25 -0.74
C ILE A 257 8.90 22.31 -1.62
N ILE A 258 9.64 21.87 -2.62
CA ILE A 258 10.46 22.75 -3.47
C ILE A 258 9.55 23.47 -4.47
N GLY A 259 9.64 24.80 -4.49
CA GLY A 259 8.85 25.62 -5.44
C GLY A 259 7.39 25.84 -5.04
N TYR A 260 6.95 25.35 -3.90
CA TYR A 260 5.60 25.58 -3.40
C TYR A 260 5.56 26.69 -2.33
N SER A 261 4.56 27.55 -2.43
CA SER A 261 4.23 28.54 -1.42
C SER A 261 2.72 28.54 -1.18
N GLY A 262 2.31 28.20 0.03
CA GLY A 262 0.89 28.14 0.38
C GLY A 262 0.67 27.60 1.79
N ASN A 263 -0.58 27.67 2.26
CA ASN A 263 -0.97 27.11 3.54
C ASN A 263 -1.59 25.72 3.31
N LEU A 264 -0.95 24.70 3.88
CA LEU A 264 -1.37 23.29 3.79
C LEU A 264 -1.83 22.72 5.14
N TYR A 265 -1.92 23.51 6.20
CA TYR A 265 -2.38 23.01 7.50
C TYR A 265 -3.75 22.36 7.39
N TYR A 266 -3.88 21.22 8.04
CA TYR A 266 -5.08 20.37 8.09
C TYR A 266 -5.47 19.72 6.76
N SER A 267 -4.74 20.00 5.67
CA SER A 267 -4.90 19.28 4.39
C SER A 267 -4.25 17.89 4.48
N TYR A 268 -4.78 16.95 3.71
CA TYR A 268 -4.17 15.63 3.53
C TYR A 268 -3.25 15.67 2.32
N ILE A 269 -1.97 15.42 2.53
CA ILE A 269 -0.93 15.45 1.50
C ILE A 269 -0.31 14.05 1.38
N ARG A 270 -0.11 13.60 0.13
CA ARG A 270 0.65 12.40 -0.17
C ARG A 270 2.11 12.77 -0.41
N VAL A 271 2.98 12.06 0.29
CA VAL A 271 4.43 12.14 0.09
C VAL A 271 4.90 10.81 -0.49
N ASN A 272 5.44 10.83 -1.70
CA ASN A 272 6.01 9.69 -2.42
C ASN A 272 7.52 9.66 -2.19
N PHE A 273 8.06 8.50 -1.79
CA PHE A 273 9.47 8.32 -1.47
C PHE A 273 10.20 7.67 -2.65
N TYR A 274 11.36 8.23 -3.01
CA TYR A 274 12.16 7.76 -4.15
C TYR A 274 13.55 7.28 -3.77
N LYS A 275 14.25 7.99 -2.88
CA LYS A 275 15.64 7.65 -2.51
C LYS A 275 15.99 8.18 -1.12
N LYS A 276 16.66 7.38 -0.32
CA LYS A 276 17.33 7.84 0.90
C LYS A 276 18.65 8.50 0.53
N ILE A 277 18.90 9.73 0.97
CA ILE A 277 20.13 10.45 0.64
C ILE A 277 21.13 10.50 1.79
N ARG A 278 20.67 10.40 3.03
CA ARG A 278 21.52 10.35 4.20
C ARG A 278 20.76 9.98 5.47
N ASP A 279 21.51 9.65 6.52
CA ASP A 279 20.99 9.53 7.88
C ASP A 279 20.74 10.91 8.52
N GLU A 280 20.06 10.93 9.67
CA GLU A 280 19.94 12.14 10.48
C GLU A 280 21.30 12.58 11.02
N ILE A 281 21.57 13.88 10.96
CA ILE A 281 22.82 14.50 11.42
C ILE A 281 22.49 15.53 12.48
N LYS A 282 23.25 15.56 13.58
CA LYS A 282 23.22 16.65 14.54
C LYS A 282 24.16 17.76 14.07
N PHE A 283 23.66 18.97 13.96
CA PHE A 283 24.44 20.13 13.54
C PHE A 283 24.88 20.96 14.75
N SER A 284 26.09 21.48 14.72
CA SER A 284 26.63 22.33 15.78
C SER A 284 26.23 23.80 15.61
N SER A 285 25.77 24.20 14.42
CA SER A 285 25.27 25.54 14.12
C SER A 285 24.10 25.55 13.14
N ILE A 286 23.32 26.65 13.13
CA ILE A 286 22.24 26.88 12.19
C ILE A 286 22.77 26.99 10.75
N ASP A 287 23.95 27.57 10.57
CA ASP A 287 24.54 27.73 9.23
C ASP A 287 24.89 26.35 8.61
N GLN A 288 25.49 25.47 9.40
CA GLN A 288 25.74 24.10 8.94
C GLN A 288 24.44 23.35 8.54
N LEU A 289 23.37 23.54 9.32
CA LEU A 289 22.07 22.98 8.98
C LEU A 289 21.55 23.54 7.65
N LYS A 290 21.63 24.86 7.44
CA LYS A 290 21.22 25.50 6.18
C LYS A 290 22.01 24.99 4.99
N ASP A 291 23.33 24.92 5.10
CA ASP A 291 24.21 24.45 4.03
C ASP A 291 23.87 23.01 3.64
N GLN A 292 23.60 22.15 4.63
CA GLN A 292 23.20 20.77 4.35
C GLN A 292 21.82 20.69 3.69
N ILE A 293 20.83 21.45 4.15
CA ILE A 293 19.51 21.48 3.54
C ILE A 293 19.60 21.97 2.07
N HIS A 294 20.45 22.96 1.78
CA HIS A 294 20.68 23.40 0.39
C HIS A 294 21.23 22.26 -0.49
N LYS A 295 22.19 21.46 0.01
CA LYS A 295 22.71 20.29 -0.71
C LYS A 295 21.61 19.25 -0.96
N ASP A 296 20.78 18.98 0.05
CA ASP A 296 19.66 18.04 -0.05
C ASP A 296 18.63 18.51 -1.11
N ILE A 297 18.32 19.81 -1.15
CA ILE A 297 17.43 20.43 -2.14
C ILE A 297 17.99 20.28 -3.55
N GLU A 298 19.26 20.57 -3.76
CA GLU A 298 19.90 20.42 -5.08
C GLU A 298 19.98 18.95 -5.52
N ALA A 299 20.20 18.02 -4.59
CA ALA A 299 20.12 16.59 -4.87
C ALA A 299 18.71 16.18 -5.33
N SER A 300 17.65 16.66 -4.67
CA SER A 300 16.26 16.39 -5.08
C SER A 300 15.95 16.99 -6.46
N LYS A 301 16.33 18.23 -6.71
CA LYS A 301 16.14 18.85 -8.03
C LYS A 301 16.89 18.11 -9.14
N ALA A 302 18.09 17.60 -8.87
CA ALA A 302 18.87 16.85 -9.84
C ALA A 302 18.26 15.48 -10.14
N TYR A 303 17.60 14.85 -9.16
CA TYR A 303 16.97 13.56 -9.32
C TYR A 303 15.74 13.59 -10.26
N PHE A 304 14.98 14.70 -10.25
CA PHE A 304 13.75 14.84 -11.05
C PHE A 304 13.94 15.62 -12.37
N ARG A 305 15.16 15.99 -12.72
CA ARG A 305 15.50 16.59 -14.03
C ARG A 305 15.68 15.51 -15.09
#